data_2c5dbd103e3c508784037b6bc1e5e761
#
_entry.id   2c5dbd103e3c508784037b6bc1e5e761
#
_cell.length_a   1.000
_cell.length_b   1.000
_cell.length_c   1.000
_cell.angle_alpha   90.00
_cell.angle_beta   90.00
_cell.angle_gamma   90.00
#
_symmetry.space_group_name_H-M   'P 1'
#
loop_
_entity.id
_entity.type
_entity.pdbx_description
1 polymer ?
#
loop_
_entity_poly.entity_id
_entity_poly.type
_entity_poly.pdbx_seq_one_letter_code
_entity_poly.pdbx_strand_id
1 'polypeptide(L)'
;MPIRNTLIVGDFAEVNGGQAKVAIDSARLLADAGIQVSFFAASGPVSTLLEHPNIRTICLDQKTLADNPSRLNAMTTGLWNFDALNALREEMRRHDPATTVLHCHGWAKALSPSVGRALTDGRLPVLYTMHEYFLACPNGGFYDYRANEICTRKPLSATCLTTNCDARHVNHKVWRVARSAIARGPGRIPRHLRDIAYISETQLRAMRPYLADDVNLHALPNPVATGGAKIASTRNDTFVFVGRLSPEKGGLLFAKAAKMAGFPALFVGDGPEAQSIREAYPEAEITGWVTPEEVQKCLEKARALVFPSQWYECQPLVPIEALLRGVPVVCGRWTAASEVVKHGVNGVLHDTRDVETLADSLRKVLSIGDFDTSDLERQVSPENHLSRLLSIYEEMLQRRR
;
A
#
# COMPACT_ATOMS: atom_id res chain seq x y z
N MET A 1 16.49 13.65 24.03
CA MET A 1 15.77 12.66 24.87
C MET A 1 15.33 11.57 23.92
N PRO A 2 15.41 10.32 24.26
CA PRO A 2 14.91 9.25 23.42
C PRO A 2 13.39 9.36 23.28
N ILE A 3 12.86 8.85 22.17
CA ILE A 3 11.43 8.70 22.00
C ILE A 3 10.84 7.81 23.10
N ARG A 4 9.70 8.18 23.64
CA ARG A 4 8.99 7.40 24.68
C ARG A 4 7.60 7.00 24.25
N ASN A 5 6.98 7.81 23.40
CA ASN A 5 5.58 7.63 22.99
C ASN A 5 5.44 7.80 21.49
N THR A 6 4.50 7.09 20.91
CA THR A 6 4.08 7.26 19.51
C THR A 6 2.55 7.30 19.45
N LEU A 7 2.01 8.26 18.67
CA LEU A 7 0.60 8.29 18.30
C LEU A 7 0.47 7.84 16.84
N ILE A 8 0.08 6.59 16.62
CA ILE A 8 -0.18 6.05 15.28
C ILE A 8 -1.60 6.40 14.88
N VAL A 9 -1.78 6.92 13.67
CA VAL A 9 -3.07 7.35 13.14
C VAL A 9 -3.35 6.65 11.81
N GLY A 10 -4.50 5.99 11.70
CA GLY A 10 -4.93 5.29 10.50
C GLY A 10 -6.45 5.22 10.35
N ASP A 11 -6.92 4.81 9.19
CA ASP A 11 -8.35 4.66 8.93
C ASP A 11 -8.97 3.50 9.73
N PHE A 12 -8.22 2.40 9.96
CA PHE A 12 -8.74 1.14 10.47
C PHE A 12 -7.94 0.61 11.67
N ALA A 13 -8.65 0.03 12.63
CA ALA A 13 -8.07 -0.72 13.75
C ALA A 13 -7.95 -2.24 13.47
N GLU A 14 -8.25 -2.68 12.26
CA GLU A 14 -8.14 -4.07 11.80
C GLU A 14 -7.32 -4.18 10.51
N VAL A 15 -6.83 -5.39 10.22
CA VAL A 15 -6.09 -5.66 8.97
C VAL A 15 -7.07 -5.90 7.83
N ASN A 16 -7.35 -4.84 7.06
CA ASN A 16 -8.20 -4.90 5.87
C ASN A 16 -7.47 -4.52 4.57
N GLY A 17 -6.15 -4.61 4.58
CA GLY A 17 -5.28 -4.30 3.44
C GLY A 17 -3.88 -3.90 3.88
N GLY A 18 -2.97 -3.74 2.93
CA GLY A 18 -1.54 -3.52 3.20
C GLY A 18 -1.24 -2.30 4.08
N GLN A 19 -1.94 -1.19 3.90
CA GLN A 19 -1.77 0.03 4.71
C GLN A 19 -2.09 -0.20 6.19
N ALA A 20 -3.25 -0.81 6.49
CA ALA A 20 -3.66 -1.10 7.86
C ALA A 20 -2.74 -2.13 8.50
N LYS A 21 -2.33 -3.17 7.74
CA LYS A 21 -1.34 -4.15 8.19
C LYS A 21 -0.04 -3.47 8.63
N VAL A 22 0.54 -2.61 7.81
CA VAL A 22 1.80 -1.92 8.14
C VAL A 22 1.66 -1.00 9.36
N ALA A 23 0.52 -0.30 9.51
CA ALA A 23 0.27 0.54 10.68
C ALA A 23 0.22 -0.30 11.98
N ILE A 24 -0.47 -1.45 11.94
CA ILE A 24 -0.60 -2.37 13.08
C ILE A 24 0.75 -3.06 13.36
N ASP A 25 1.47 -3.54 12.35
CA ASP A 25 2.79 -4.14 12.50
C ASP A 25 3.79 -3.15 13.11
N SER A 26 3.79 -1.88 12.66
CA SER A 26 4.62 -0.82 13.23
C SER A 26 4.28 -0.54 14.70
N ALA A 27 2.98 -0.54 15.05
CA ALA A 27 2.53 -0.39 16.43
C ALA A 27 3.07 -1.51 17.33
N ARG A 28 2.99 -2.76 16.86
CA ARG A 28 3.50 -3.93 17.56
C ARG A 28 5.02 -3.85 17.77
N LEU A 29 5.76 -3.60 16.69
CA LEU A 29 7.23 -3.51 16.74
C LEU A 29 7.70 -2.44 17.72
N LEU A 30 7.06 -1.26 17.74
CA LEU A 30 7.36 -0.19 18.67
C LEU A 30 7.03 -0.58 20.12
N ALA A 31 5.88 -1.21 20.33
CA ALA A 31 5.43 -1.65 21.66
C ALA A 31 6.33 -2.74 22.22
N ASP A 32 6.75 -3.71 21.40
CA ASP A 32 7.70 -4.78 21.75
C ASP A 32 9.08 -4.20 22.09
N ALA A 33 9.45 -3.06 21.48
CA ALA A 33 10.67 -2.29 21.81
C ALA A 33 10.53 -1.38 23.05
N GLY A 34 9.41 -1.44 23.78
CA GLY A 34 9.17 -0.68 25.01
C GLY A 34 8.62 0.74 24.81
N ILE A 35 8.27 1.13 23.59
CA ILE A 35 7.63 2.43 23.30
C ILE A 35 6.14 2.35 23.65
N GLN A 36 5.62 3.37 24.32
CA GLN A 36 4.18 3.51 24.57
C GLN A 36 3.48 3.95 23.28
N VAL A 37 2.53 3.17 22.81
CA VAL A 37 1.80 3.42 21.56
C VAL A 37 0.36 3.79 21.86
N SER A 38 -0.11 4.93 21.38
CA SER A 38 -1.52 5.24 21.21
C SER A 38 -1.90 4.95 19.76
N PHE A 39 -2.80 4.00 19.51
CA PHE A 39 -3.27 3.68 18.17
C PHE A 39 -4.65 4.29 17.94
N PHE A 40 -4.73 5.32 17.09
CA PHE A 40 -5.95 6.05 16.77
C PHE A 40 -6.50 5.62 15.42
N ALA A 41 -7.73 5.13 15.40
CA ALA A 41 -8.42 4.69 14.19
C ALA A 41 -9.87 5.20 14.12
N ALA A 42 -10.36 5.43 12.91
CA ALA A 42 -11.76 5.79 12.70
C ALA A 42 -12.70 4.59 12.77
N SER A 43 -12.31 3.45 12.22
CA SER A 43 -13.18 2.28 12.03
C SER A 43 -12.57 1.02 12.63
N GLY A 44 -13.44 0.20 13.27
CA GLY A 44 -13.15 -1.13 13.81
C GLY A 44 -13.62 -2.25 12.87
N PRO A 45 -13.65 -3.50 13.38
CA PRO A 45 -13.34 -3.89 14.77
C PRO A 45 -11.88 -3.69 15.14
N VAL A 46 -11.56 -3.74 16.44
CA VAL A 46 -10.17 -3.68 16.91
C VAL A 46 -9.53 -5.05 16.77
N SER A 47 -8.40 -5.10 16.06
CA SER A 47 -7.63 -6.33 15.87
C SER A 47 -7.01 -6.81 17.19
N THR A 48 -7.00 -8.13 17.41
CA THR A 48 -6.26 -8.76 18.52
C THR A 48 -4.76 -8.50 18.46
N LEU A 49 -4.22 -8.17 17.29
CA LEU A 49 -2.83 -7.74 17.15
C LEU A 49 -2.51 -6.43 17.89
N LEU A 50 -3.51 -5.63 18.23
CA LEU A 50 -3.37 -4.41 19.03
C LEU A 50 -3.50 -4.67 20.54
N GLU A 51 -3.76 -5.89 20.97
CA GLU A 51 -3.76 -6.29 22.37
C GLU A 51 -2.32 -6.44 22.86
N HIS A 52 -1.81 -5.39 23.51
CA HIS A 52 -0.45 -5.36 24.05
C HIS A 52 -0.38 -4.39 25.24
N PRO A 53 0.39 -4.67 26.33
CA PRO A 53 0.49 -3.78 27.49
C PRO A 53 0.93 -2.34 27.17
N ASN A 54 1.74 -2.17 26.13
CA ASN A 54 2.25 -0.87 25.71
C ASN A 54 1.41 -0.24 24.56
N ILE A 55 0.26 -0.83 24.18
CA ILE A 55 -0.64 -0.26 23.16
C ILE A 55 -1.96 0.12 23.80
N ARG A 56 -2.36 1.37 23.63
CA ARG A 56 -3.70 1.87 23.94
C ARG A 56 -4.42 2.20 22.63
N THR A 57 -5.47 1.45 22.31
CA THR A 57 -6.26 1.68 21.09
C THR A 57 -7.41 2.65 21.33
N ILE A 58 -7.54 3.63 20.45
CA ILE A 58 -8.65 4.58 20.39
C ILE A 58 -9.34 4.36 19.04
N CYS A 59 -10.48 3.67 19.05
CA CYS A 59 -11.31 3.45 17.88
C CYS A 59 -12.59 4.27 18.00
N LEU A 60 -12.93 5.01 16.94
CA LEU A 60 -14.14 5.83 16.92
C LEU A 60 -15.40 5.06 16.51
N ASP A 61 -15.25 3.78 16.13
CA ASP A 61 -16.31 2.88 15.65
C ASP A 61 -17.18 3.46 14.53
N GLN A 62 -16.59 4.36 13.74
CA GLN A 62 -17.25 4.99 12.60
C GLN A 62 -17.34 4.01 11.43
N LYS A 63 -18.40 4.13 10.63
CA LYS A 63 -18.52 3.38 9.39
C LYS A 63 -17.57 3.94 8.32
N THR A 64 -17.02 3.07 7.50
CA THR A 64 -16.23 3.50 6.35
C THR A 64 -17.10 4.23 5.32
N LEU A 65 -16.48 4.92 4.37
CA LEU A 65 -17.22 5.55 3.26
C LEU A 65 -17.98 4.52 2.40
N ALA A 66 -17.51 3.27 2.36
CA ALA A 66 -18.15 2.20 1.59
C ALA A 66 -19.34 1.57 2.33
N ASP A 67 -19.22 1.40 3.66
CA ASP A 67 -20.17 0.65 4.49
C ASP A 67 -21.20 1.55 5.19
N ASN A 68 -21.14 2.86 4.96
CA ASN A 68 -22.08 3.80 5.55
C ASN A 68 -23.46 3.64 4.88
N PRO A 69 -24.52 3.32 5.64
CA PRO A 69 -25.87 3.13 5.10
C PRO A 69 -26.45 4.42 4.52
N SER A 70 -26.05 5.58 5.02
CA SER A 70 -26.45 6.88 4.49
C SER A 70 -25.40 7.42 3.51
N ARG A 71 -25.76 7.45 2.23
CA ARG A 71 -24.90 8.02 1.16
C ARG A 71 -24.56 9.49 1.43
N LEU A 72 -25.53 10.28 1.91
CA LEU A 72 -25.31 11.68 2.22
C LEU A 72 -24.32 11.85 3.38
N ASN A 73 -24.48 11.06 4.45
CA ASN A 73 -23.55 11.08 5.57
C ASN A 73 -22.13 10.62 5.13
N ALA A 74 -22.02 9.55 4.34
CA ALA A 74 -20.74 9.13 3.76
C ALA A 74 -20.07 10.25 2.95
N MET A 75 -20.84 10.95 2.12
CA MET A 75 -20.32 12.05 1.30
C MET A 75 -19.81 13.22 2.14
N THR A 76 -20.60 13.67 3.12
CA THR A 76 -20.25 14.83 3.97
C THR A 76 -19.10 14.51 4.91
N THR A 77 -19.16 13.38 5.62
CA THR A 77 -18.09 12.92 6.54
C THR A 77 -16.80 12.65 5.78
N GLY A 78 -16.88 12.07 4.58
CA GLY A 78 -15.72 11.83 3.74
C GLY A 78 -15.06 13.10 3.19
N LEU A 79 -15.78 14.22 3.11
CA LEU A 79 -15.21 15.54 2.81
C LEU A 79 -14.63 16.19 4.05
N TRP A 80 -15.35 16.14 5.20
CA TRP A 80 -14.88 16.71 6.44
C TRP A 80 -15.50 16.00 7.65
N ASN A 81 -14.69 15.28 8.41
CA ASN A 81 -15.06 14.53 9.59
C ASN A 81 -14.68 15.34 10.86
N PHE A 82 -15.63 16.08 11.41
CA PHE A 82 -15.41 16.88 12.61
C PHE A 82 -15.10 16.03 13.84
N ASP A 83 -15.77 14.90 13.99
CA ASP A 83 -15.60 14.01 15.14
C ASP A 83 -14.17 13.43 15.17
N ALA A 84 -13.69 12.94 14.04
CA ALA A 84 -12.32 12.45 13.92
C ALA A 84 -11.28 13.55 14.18
N LEU A 85 -11.49 14.76 13.64
CA LEU A 85 -10.60 15.90 13.87
C LEU A 85 -10.54 16.27 15.36
N ASN A 86 -11.69 16.38 16.02
CA ASN A 86 -11.77 16.80 17.42
C ASN A 86 -11.20 15.72 18.35
N ALA A 87 -11.54 14.45 18.11
CA ALA A 87 -11.02 13.32 18.87
C ALA A 87 -9.48 13.20 18.73
N LEU A 88 -8.95 13.35 17.50
CA LEU A 88 -7.51 13.32 17.28
C LEU A 88 -6.80 14.48 18.00
N ARG A 89 -7.34 15.69 17.96
CA ARG A 89 -6.78 16.84 18.69
C ARG A 89 -6.80 16.66 20.20
N GLU A 90 -7.88 16.09 20.72
CA GLU A 90 -7.97 15.76 22.15
C GLU A 90 -6.91 14.73 22.53
N GLU A 91 -6.74 13.69 21.73
CA GLU A 91 -5.67 12.73 21.97
C GLU A 91 -4.28 13.35 21.89
N MET A 92 -4.01 14.18 20.89
CA MET A 92 -2.72 14.88 20.75
C MET A 92 -2.37 15.75 21.98
N ARG A 93 -3.38 16.32 22.69
CA ARG A 93 -3.16 17.13 23.90
C ARG A 93 -2.63 16.32 25.08
N ARG A 94 -2.84 15.00 25.08
CA ARG A 94 -2.38 14.10 26.16
C ARG A 94 -0.90 13.74 26.04
N HIS A 95 -0.28 14.08 24.91
CA HIS A 95 1.08 13.72 24.62
C HIS A 95 2.07 14.89 24.80
N ASP A 96 3.26 14.57 25.38
CA ASP A 96 4.37 15.49 25.47
C ASP A 96 5.10 15.59 24.11
N PRO A 97 5.13 16.78 23.48
CA PRO A 97 5.76 16.97 22.19
C PRO A 97 7.29 16.77 22.19
N ALA A 98 7.94 16.79 23.34
CA ALA A 98 9.38 16.56 23.46
C ALA A 98 9.78 15.08 23.36
N THR A 99 8.81 14.16 23.55
CA THR A 99 9.06 12.72 23.61
C THR A 99 8.12 11.89 22.73
N THR A 100 7.20 12.53 21.98
CA THR A 100 6.17 11.87 21.18
C THR A 100 6.24 12.28 19.72
N VAL A 101 6.18 11.30 18.82
CA VAL A 101 5.96 11.51 17.38
C VAL A 101 4.58 11.00 17.01
N LEU A 102 3.83 11.78 16.22
CA LEU A 102 2.62 11.33 15.56
C LEU A 102 2.98 10.71 14.21
N HIS A 103 2.60 9.46 13.98
CA HIS A 103 2.82 8.76 12.71
C HIS A 103 1.49 8.47 12.00
N CYS A 104 1.23 9.15 10.90
CA CYS A 104 0.01 8.98 10.12
C CYS A 104 0.23 8.04 8.95
N HIS A 105 -0.56 6.98 8.87
CA HIS A 105 -0.53 6.00 7.78
C HIS A 105 -1.62 6.23 6.71
N GLY A 106 -2.67 6.99 7.02
CA GLY A 106 -3.72 7.28 6.05
C GLY A 106 -4.94 7.98 6.63
N TRP A 107 -5.81 8.46 5.72
CA TRP A 107 -6.98 9.26 6.09
C TRP A 107 -8.15 9.11 5.08
N ALA A 108 -7.94 8.38 3.99
CA ALA A 108 -8.79 8.52 2.82
C ALA A 108 -10.04 7.64 2.82
N LYS A 109 -10.16 6.68 3.75
CA LYS A 109 -11.25 5.69 3.76
C LYS A 109 -12.28 5.91 4.86
N ALA A 110 -11.89 6.52 6.00
CA ALA A 110 -12.77 6.78 7.13
C ALA A 110 -12.51 8.12 7.85
N LEU A 111 -11.24 8.54 7.99
CA LEU A 111 -10.86 9.75 8.74
C LEU A 111 -11.17 11.06 8.02
N SER A 112 -11.07 11.12 6.70
CA SER A 112 -11.23 12.31 5.85
C SER A 112 -10.06 13.32 5.86
N PRO A 113 -10.04 14.31 4.94
CA PRO A 113 -9.05 15.39 4.91
C PRO A 113 -8.98 16.26 6.18
N SER A 114 -10.01 16.22 7.03
CA SER A 114 -10.07 17.04 8.24
C SER A 114 -8.90 16.78 9.19
N VAL A 115 -8.43 15.52 9.28
CA VAL A 115 -7.29 15.18 10.15
C VAL A 115 -6.01 15.89 9.72
N GLY A 116 -5.86 16.23 8.44
CA GLY A 116 -4.75 17.03 7.95
C GLY A 116 -4.60 18.35 8.70
N ARG A 117 -5.71 18.96 9.15
CA ARG A 117 -5.66 20.16 9.98
C ARG A 117 -5.01 19.91 11.33
N ALA A 118 -5.23 18.75 11.97
CA ALA A 118 -4.56 18.37 13.21
C ALA A 118 -3.09 18.01 12.96
N LEU A 119 -2.79 17.27 11.88
CA LEU A 119 -1.43 16.90 11.51
C LEU A 119 -0.52 18.11 11.25
N THR A 120 -1.08 19.25 10.88
CA THR A 120 -0.34 20.44 10.47
C THR A 120 -0.49 21.63 11.43
N ASP A 121 -1.04 21.44 12.63
CA ASP A 121 -1.17 22.50 13.63
C ASP A 121 0.09 22.73 14.46
N GLY A 122 1.12 21.90 14.26
CA GLY A 122 2.44 22.06 14.88
C GLY A 122 2.55 21.57 16.33
N ARG A 123 1.49 20.93 16.88
CA ARG A 123 1.53 20.46 18.28
C ARG A 123 2.52 19.31 18.49
N LEU A 124 2.48 18.29 17.66
CA LEU A 124 3.44 17.16 17.69
C LEU A 124 4.27 17.16 16.40
N PRO A 125 5.51 16.64 16.41
CA PRO A 125 6.20 16.27 15.18
C PRO A 125 5.40 15.16 14.48
N VAL A 126 5.20 15.29 13.17
CA VAL A 126 4.36 14.39 12.37
C VAL A 126 5.17 13.75 11.25
N LEU A 127 5.24 12.42 11.26
CA LEU A 127 5.65 11.62 10.12
C LEU A 127 4.40 11.15 9.37
N TYR A 128 4.36 11.34 8.06
CA TYR A 128 3.30 10.82 7.20
C TYR A 128 3.87 9.75 6.25
N THR A 129 3.47 8.49 6.41
CA THR A 129 3.85 7.45 5.45
C THR A 129 2.86 7.41 4.29
N MET A 130 3.38 7.55 3.08
CA MET A 130 2.59 7.45 1.86
C MET A 130 2.35 5.98 1.51
N HIS A 131 1.14 5.46 1.72
CA HIS A 131 0.74 4.13 1.25
C HIS A 131 -0.04 4.17 -0.05
N GLU A 132 -0.51 5.35 -0.44
CA GLU A 132 -1.37 5.62 -1.59
C GLU A 132 -1.02 6.99 -2.18
N TYR A 133 -1.58 7.32 -3.34
CA TYR A 133 -1.30 8.58 -4.03
C TYR A 133 -2.33 9.70 -3.75
N PHE A 134 -3.18 9.58 -2.73
CA PHE A 134 -4.24 10.55 -2.43
C PHE A 134 -3.74 11.95 -2.01
N LEU A 135 -2.50 12.08 -1.61
CA LEU A 135 -1.89 13.40 -1.39
C LEU A 135 -1.79 14.22 -2.68
N ALA A 136 -1.79 13.56 -3.84
CA ALA A 136 -1.72 14.21 -5.15
C ALA A 136 -2.92 13.88 -6.04
N CYS A 137 -3.13 12.60 -6.37
CA CYS A 137 -4.14 12.14 -7.32
C CYS A 137 -5.51 12.00 -6.65
N PRO A 138 -6.59 12.62 -7.16
CA PRO A 138 -7.93 12.44 -6.61
C PRO A 138 -8.41 10.98 -6.56
N ASN A 139 -8.01 10.14 -7.52
CA ASN A 139 -8.30 8.71 -7.54
C ASN A 139 -7.33 7.87 -6.70
N GLY A 140 -6.23 8.44 -6.23
CA GLY A 140 -5.26 7.76 -5.38
C GLY A 140 -4.37 6.72 -6.05
N GLY A 141 -4.36 6.62 -7.41
CA GLY A 141 -3.62 5.58 -8.12
C GLY A 141 -2.74 6.05 -9.28
N PHE A 142 -2.85 7.32 -9.72
CA PHE A 142 -2.26 7.78 -10.99
C PHE A 142 -2.61 6.84 -12.15
N TYR A 143 -3.85 6.35 -12.16
CA TYR A 143 -4.36 5.41 -13.14
C TYR A 143 -5.70 5.88 -13.71
N ASP A 144 -5.85 5.78 -15.02
CA ASP A 144 -7.11 6.03 -15.71
C ASP A 144 -7.83 4.69 -15.89
N TYR A 145 -8.81 4.41 -15.03
CA TYR A 145 -9.55 3.15 -15.06
C TYR A 145 -10.42 2.97 -16.30
N ARG A 146 -10.74 4.04 -17.04
CA ARG A 146 -11.52 3.96 -18.29
C ARG A 146 -10.64 3.65 -19.47
N ALA A 147 -9.46 4.28 -19.54
CA ALA A 147 -8.49 4.02 -20.58
C ALA A 147 -7.59 2.81 -20.29
N ASN A 148 -7.65 2.29 -19.05
CA ASN A 148 -6.80 1.18 -18.56
C ASN A 148 -5.29 1.49 -18.71
N GLU A 149 -4.88 2.72 -18.33
CA GLU A 149 -3.52 3.20 -18.50
C GLU A 149 -3.02 4.03 -17.31
N ILE A 150 -1.70 4.13 -17.17
CA ILE A 150 -1.08 5.06 -16.20
C ILE A 150 -1.43 6.49 -16.60
N CYS A 151 -1.95 7.25 -15.62
CA CYS A 151 -2.34 8.65 -15.84
C CYS A 151 -1.13 9.58 -15.70
N THR A 152 -0.79 10.27 -16.76
CA THR A 152 0.29 11.28 -16.80
C THR A 152 -0.21 12.72 -16.61
N ARG A 153 -1.52 12.91 -16.41
CA ARG A 153 -2.14 14.24 -16.24
C ARG A 153 -1.73 14.83 -14.89
N LYS A 154 -1.41 16.13 -14.90
CA LYS A 154 -1.15 16.85 -13.65
C LYS A 154 -2.41 16.87 -12.78
N PRO A 155 -2.36 16.39 -11.55
CA PRO A 155 -3.52 16.38 -10.64
C PRO A 155 -4.16 17.75 -10.47
N LEU A 156 -5.49 17.80 -10.55
CA LEU A 156 -6.34 19.00 -10.47
C LEU A 156 -6.09 20.03 -11.60
N SER A 157 -5.37 19.70 -12.66
CA SER A 157 -5.33 20.53 -13.89
C SER A 157 -6.67 20.44 -14.65
N ALA A 158 -6.87 21.34 -15.61
CA ALA A 158 -8.08 21.31 -16.45
C ALA A 158 -8.28 19.94 -17.11
N THR A 159 -7.22 19.33 -17.65
CA THR A 159 -7.29 18.00 -18.25
C THR A 159 -7.63 16.90 -17.22
N CYS A 160 -7.13 16.99 -15.98
CA CYS A 160 -7.52 16.07 -14.91
C CYS A 160 -9.00 16.25 -14.51
N LEU A 161 -9.49 17.48 -14.43
CA LEU A 161 -10.86 17.78 -14.02
C LEU A 161 -11.88 17.33 -15.05
N THR A 162 -11.58 17.47 -16.34
CA THR A 162 -12.47 17.11 -17.46
C THR A 162 -12.43 15.63 -17.84
N THR A 163 -11.41 14.87 -17.40
CA THR A 163 -11.30 13.44 -17.69
C THR A 163 -12.02 12.59 -16.61
N ASN A 164 -12.98 11.77 -17.04
CA ASN A 164 -13.57 10.77 -16.16
C ASN A 164 -12.69 9.52 -16.08
N CYS A 165 -11.72 9.53 -15.18
CA CYS A 165 -10.79 8.41 -14.93
C CYS A 165 -11.24 7.50 -13.77
N ASP A 166 -12.46 7.66 -13.22
CA ASP A 166 -12.96 6.82 -12.13
C ASP A 166 -13.44 5.45 -12.61
N ALA A 167 -13.17 4.39 -11.85
CA ALA A 167 -13.60 3.04 -12.16
C ALA A 167 -15.12 2.87 -12.16
N ARG A 168 -15.86 3.68 -11.42
CA ARG A 168 -17.31 3.56 -11.20
C ARG A 168 -18.08 4.54 -12.06
N HIS A 169 -18.22 5.79 -11.61
CA HIS A 169 -19.05 6.80 -12.26
C HIS A 169 -18.44 8.21 -12.10
N VAL A 170 -18.76 9.13 -13.03
CA VAL A 170 -18.28 10.51 -13.02
C VAL A 170 -18.56 11.25 -11.69
N ASN A 171 -19.67 10.96 -11.03
CA ASN A 171 -20.00 11.57 -9.74
C ASN A 171 -18.98 11.22 -8.65
N HIS A 172 -18.41 10.03 -8.67
CA HIS A 172 -17.31 9.65 -7.78
C HIS A 172 -16.06 10.47 -8.09
N LYS A 173 -15.76 10.69 -9.37
CA LYS A 173 -14.66 11.57 -9.78
C LYS A 173 -14.84 12.99 -9.26
N VAL A 174 -16.01 13.58 -9.45
CA VAL A 174 -16.34 14.93 -8.97
C VAL A 174 -16.15 15.03 -7.45
N TRP A 175 -16.72 14.07 -6.71
CA TRP A 175 -16.59 14.04 -5.25
C TRP A 175 -15.11 13.89 -4.81
N ARG A 176 -14.32 13.04 -5.45
CA ARG A 176 -12.89 12.86 -5.15
C ARG A 176 -12.09 14.13 -5.47
N VAL A 177 -12.43 14.85 -6.52
CA VAL A 177 -11.83 16.16 -6.84
C VAL A 177 -12.14 17.17 -5.75
N ALA A 178 -13.41 17.27 -5.32
CA ALA A 178 -13.81 18.15 -4.20
C ALA A 178 -13.05 17.78 -2.92
N ARG A 179 -12.96 16.49 -2.58
CA ARG A 179 -12.19 16.00 -1.44
C ARG A 179 -10.71 16.39 -1.52
N SER A 180 -10.09 16.26 -2.71
CA SER A 180 -8.68 16.64 -2.91
C SER A 180 -8.47 18.16 -2.79
N ALA A 181 -9.43 18.96 -3.25
CA ALA A 181 -9.38 20.41 -3.07
C ALA A 181 -9.48 20.79 -1.57
N ILE A 182 -10.38 20.13 -0.82
CA ILE A 182 -10.50 20.30 0.63
C ILE A 182 -9.21 19.85 1.36
N ALA A 183 -8.60 18.73 0.95
CA ALA A 183 -7.33 18.27 1.52
C ALA A 183 -6.23 19.33 1.36
N ARG A 184 -6.12 19.94 0.18
CA ARG A 184 -5.11 20.97 -0.12
C ARG A 184 -5.40 22.31 0.50
N GLY A 185 -6.67 22.70 0.60
CA GLY A 185 -7.13 23.95 1.20
C GLY A 185 -7.19 23.85 2.73
N PRO A 186 -8.38 23.67 3.33
CA PRO A 186 -8.55 23.65 4.78
C PRO A 186 -7.81 22.48 5.47
N GLY A 187 -7.61 21.34 4.80
CA GLY A 187 -6.84 20.19 5.30
C GLY A 187 -5.34 20.42 5.35
N ARG A 188 -4.80 21.35 4.56
CA ARG A 188 -3.38 21.74 4.50
C ARG A 188 -2.41 20.67 4.05
N ILE A 189 -2.85 19.52 3.54
CA ILE A 189 -2.01 18.41 3.09
C ILE A 189 -1.99 18.34 1.55
N PRO A 190 -0.83 17.99 0.92
CA PRO A 190 0.46 17.67 1.56
C PRO A 190 1.31 18.90 1.92
N ARG A 191 0.97 20.10 1.47
CA ARG A 191 1.84 21.29 1.47
C ARG A 191 2.49 21.63 2.81
N HIS A 192 1.82 21.32 3.94
CA HIS A 192 2.31 21.67 5.27
C HIS A 192 2.82 20.44 6.05
N LEU A 193 2.90 19.26 5.43
CA LEU A 193 3.61 18.12 6.00
C LEU A 193 5.11 18.38 5.90
N ARG A 194 5.84 18.20 7.00
CA ARG A 194 7.28 18.47 7.07
C ARG A 194 8.13 17.22 6.90
N ASP A 195 7.63 16.08 7.36
CA ASP A 195 8.31 14.80 7.28
C ASP A 195 7.39 13.78 6.62
N ILE A 196 7.85 13.21 5.50
CA ILE A 196 7.10 12.24 4.70
C ILE A 196 7.97 11.02 4.48
N ALA A 197 7.43 9.85 4.88
CA ALA A 197 8.03 8.57 4.54
C ALA A 197 7.47 8.05 3.21
N TYR A 198 8.37 7.59 2.35
CA TYR A 198 8.03 6.87 1.12
C TYR A 198 8.47 5.41 1.22
N ILE A 199 7.71 4.53 0.60
CA ILE A 199 7.89 3.09 0.73
C ILE A 199 8.57 2.44 -0.49
N SER A 200 8.73 3.20 -1.60
CA SER A 200 9.49 2.80 -2.79
C SER A 200 9.96 4.03 -3.59
N GLU A 201 11.03 3.87 -4.35
CA GLU A 201 11.53 4.92 -5.25
C GLU A 201 10.55 5.23 -6.39
N THR A 202 9.81 4.22 -6.86
CA THR A 202 8.74 4.39 -7.86
C THR A 202 7.65 5.32 -7.32
N GLN A 203 7.24 5.11 -6.07
CA GLN A 203 6.28 5.99 -5.40
C GLN A 203 6.85 7.40 -5.23
N LEU A 204 8.10 7.52 -4.76
CA LEU A 204 8.73 8.83 -4.59
C LEU A 204 8.80 9.60 -5.91
N ARG A 205 9.26 8.97 -6.99
CA ARG A 205 9.31 9.59 -8.33
C ARG A 205 7.95 10.10 -8.79
N ALA A 206 6.89 9.31 -8.58
CA ALA A 206 5.53 9.72 -8.94
C ALA A 206 4.99 10.88 -8.08
N MET A 207 5.39 10.97 -6.82
CA MET A 207 4.86 11.93 -5.85
C MET A 207 5.69 13.21 -5.75
N ARG A 208 7.01 13.14 -5.96
CA ARG A 208 7.95 14.27 -5.74
C ARG A 208 7.50 15.60 -6.35
N PRO A 209 6.94 15.65 -7.59
CA PRO A 209 6.48 16.90 -8.20
C PRO A 209 5.31 17.59 -7.48
N TYR A 210 4.67 16.92 -6.52
CA TYR A 210 3.46 17.38 -5.82
C TYR A 210 3.68 17.62 -4.33
N LEU A 211 4.89 17.35 -3.84
CA LEU A 211 5.33 17.62 -2.47
C LEU A 211 6.01 18.99 -2.39
N ALA A 212 6.09 19.55 -1.19
CA ALA A 212 6.82 20.80 -0.98
C ALA A 212 8.34 20.59 -1.20
N ASP A 213 9.05 21.65 -1.61
CA ASP A 213 10.50 21.56 -1.85
C ASP A 213 11.30 21.35 -0.56
N ASP A 214 10.79 21.90 0.56
CA ASP A 214 11.40 21.88 1.88
C ASP A 214 10.94 20.69 2.77
N VAL A 215 10.27 19.68 2.17
CA VAL A 215 9.86 18.47 2.90
C VAL A 215 11.05 17.52 3.11
N ASN A 216 11.16 17.00 4.34
CA ASN A 216 12.10 15.92 4.64
C ASN A 216 11.52 14.59 4.16
N LEU A 217 12.27 13.91 3.31
CA LEU A 217 11.85 12.63 2.71
C LEU A 217 12.64 11.48 3.34
N HIS A 218 11.93 10.49 3.86
CA HIS A 218 12.48 9.34 4.56
C HIS A 218 12.15 8.05 3.83
N ALA A 219 13.16 7.26 3.46
CA ALA A 219 12.96 5.92 2.91
C ALA A 219 12.57 4.95 4.03
N LEU A 220 11.33 4.47 4.02
CA LEU A 220 10.78 3.55 5.01
C LEU A 220 9.99 2.42 4.33
N PRO A 221 10.66 1.44 3.70
CA PRO A 221 9.98 0.29 3.12
C PRO A 221 9.11 -0.43 4.15
N ASN A 222 7.98 -0.98 3.70
CA ASN A 222 7.11 -1.76 4.57
C ASN A 222 7.83 -3.01 5.09
N PRO A 223 7.63 -3.41 6.35
CA PRO A 223 8.18 -4.64 6.88
C PRO A 223 7.47 -5.85 6.24
N VAL A 224 8.27 -6.88 5.97
CA VAL A 224 7.77 -8.17 5.51
C VAL A 224 8.35 -9.26 6.41
N ALA A 225 7.49 -10.20 6.83
CA ALA A 225 7.95 -11.33 7.63
C ALA A 225 9.00 -12.14 6.87
N THR A 226 10.09 -12.44 7.56
CA THR A 226 11.24 -13.21 7.03
C THR A 226 11.30 -14.59 7.69
N GLY A 227 12.18 -15.48 7.22
CA GLY A 227 12.41 -16.80 7.83
C GLY A 227 11.44 -17.90 7.39
N GLY A 228 10.61 -17.69 6.38
CA GLY A 228 9.80 -18.76 5.78
C GLY A 228 10.65 -19.82 5.06
N ALA A 229 10.19 -21.09 5.04
CA ALA A 229 10.87 -22.15 4.33
C ALA A 229 11.01 -21.83 2.83
N LYS A 230 12.21 -22.07 2.26
CA LYS A 230 12.46 -21.87 0.82
C LYS A 230 11.68 -22.91 0.01
N ILE A 231 11.17 -22.47 -1.12
CA ILE A 231 10.41 -23.28 -2.07
C ILE A 231 11.37 -23.70 -3.19
N ALA A 232 11.40 -24.99 -3.49
CA ALA A 232 12.15 -25.52 -4.64
C ALA A 232 11.36 -25.24 -5.94
N SER A 233 11.25 -23.96 -6.30
CA SER A 233 10.42 -23.47 -7.41
C SER A 233 10.77 -24.09 -8.75
N THR A 234 12.01 -24.55 -8.95
CA THR A 234 12.44 -25.25 -10.16
C THR A 234 11.78 -26.61 -10.39
N ARG A 235 11.17 -27.19 -9.35
CA ARG A 235 10.43 -28.47 -9.43
C ARG A 235 8.95 -28.28 -9.76
N ASN A 236 8.49 -27.04 -9.77
CA ASN A 236 7.11 -26.65 -10.03
C ASN A 236 6.94 -26.21 -11.49
N ASP A 237 5.71 -26.23 -11.98
CA ASP A 237 5.33 -25.83 -13.34
C ASP A 237 4.26 -24.73 -13.37
N THR A 238 3.58 -24.49 -12.25
CA THR A 238 2.43 -23.60 -12.16
C THR A 238 2.85 -22.15 -11.96
N PHE A 239 2.32 -21.25 -12.77
CA PHE A 239 2.49 -19.80 -12.62
C PHE A 239 1.38 -19.24 -11.75
N VAL A 240 1.74 -18.47 -10.72
CA VAL A 240 0.79 -18.02 -9.70
C VAL A 240 0.62 -16.51 -9.76
N PHE A 241 -0.62 -16.06 -9.77
CA PHE A 241 -1.03 -14.68 -9.53
C PHE A 241 -1.68 -14.59 -8.15
N VAL A 242 -1.35 -13.55 -7.37
CA VAL A 242 -2.00 -13.29 -6.08
C VAL A 242 -2.50 -11.85 -6.04
N GLY A 243 -3.80 -11.66 -5.86
CA GLY A 243 -4.39 -10.34 -5.73
C GLY A 243 -5.81 -10.24 -6.23
N ARG A 244 -6.36 -9.03 -6.16
CA ARG A 244 -7.70 -8.75 -6.69
C ARG A 244 -7.73 -8.93 -8.20
N LEU A 245 -8.74 -9.64 -8.71
CA LEU A 245 -8.93 -9.84 -10.14
C LEU A 245 -9.64 -8.61 -10.75
N SER A 246 -8.85 -7.57 -11.01
CA SER A 246 -9.33 -6.29 -11.55
C SER A 246 -8.38 -5.76 -12.65
N PRO A 247 -8.87 -4.90 -13.57
CA PRO A 247 -8.11 -4.48 -14.75
C PRO A 247 -6.71 -3.93 -14.42
N GLU A 248 -6.60 -3.09 -13.40
CA GLU A 248 -5.32 -2.49 -12.99
C GLU A 248 -4.31 -3.50 -12.45
N LYS A 249 -4.77 -4.69 -12.02
CA LYS A 249 -3.91 -5.77 -11.55
C LYS A 249 -3.43 -6.71 -12.66
N GLY A 250 -4.06 -6.66 -13.85
CA GLY A 250 -3.61 -7.34 -15.06
C GLY A 250 -3.82 -8.86 -15.06
N GLY A 251 -4.74 -9.39 -14.24
CA GLY A 251 -5.04 -10.82 -14.20
C GLY A 251 -5.45 -11.39 -15.56
N LEU A 252 -6.28 -10.68 -16.31
CA LEU A 252 -6.71 -11.08 -17.66
C LEU A 252 -5.54 -11.10 -18.65
N LEU A 253 -4.59 -10.15 -18.54
CA LEU A 253 -3.36 -10.16 -19.36
C LEU A 253 -2.54 -11.42 -19.08
N PHE A 254 -2.38 -11.78 -17.81
CA PHE A 254 -1.66 -13.00 -17.43
C PHE A 254 -2.38 -14.27 -17.92
N ALA A 255 -3.70 -14.36 -17.81
CA ALA A 255 -4.44 -15.52 -18.31
C ALA A 255 -4.19 -15.79 -19.81
N LYS A 256 -4.26 -14.71 -20.62
CA LYS A 256 -3.98 -14.79 -22.07
C LYS A 256 -2.52 -15.19 -22.35
N ALA A 257 -1.56 -14.63 -21.60
CA ALA A 257 -0.14 -14.93 -21.76
C ALA A 257 0.20 -16.38 -21.35
N ALA A 258 -0.35 -16.87 -20.24
CA ALA A 258 -0.17 -18.23 -19.77
C ALA A 258 -0.73 -19.25 -20.75
N LYS A 259 -1.95 -19.03 -21.29
CA LYS A 259 -2.53 -19.85 -22.35
C LYS A 259 -1.68 -19.87 -23.61
N MET A 260 -1.21 -18.70 -24.07
CA MET A 260 -0.31 -18.60 -25.24
C MET A 260 1.02 -19.33 -25.02
N ALA A 261 1.54 -19.28 -23.82
CA ALA A 261 2.80 -19.95 -23.47
C ALA A 261 2.62 -21.46 -23.20
N GLY A 262 1.38 -21.94 -22.97
CA GLY A 262 1.06 -23.32 -22.65
C GLY A 262 1.39 -23.71 -21.20
N PHE A 263 1.34 -22.77 -20.25
CA PHE A 263 1.69 -23.01 -18.85
C PHE A 263 0.46 -23.02 -17.93
N PRO A 264 0.41 -23.92 -16.92
CA PRO A 264 -0.63 -23.89 -15.89
C PRO A 264 -0.64 -22.56 -15.15
N ALA A 265 -1.84 -22.01 -14.89
CA ALA A 265 -2.02 -20.74 -14.21
C ALA A 265 -2.97 -20.89 -13.02
N LEU A 266 -2.53 -20.40 -11.86
CA LEU A 266 -3.31 -20.34 -10.62
C LEU A 266 -3.52 -18.88 -10.23
N PHE A 267 -4.78 -18.47 -10.10
CA PHE A 267 -5.20 -17.14 -9.64
C PHE A 267 -5.71 -17.24 -8.21
N VAL A 268 -4.97 -16.64 -7.29
CA VAL A 268 -5.31 -16.58 -5.87
C VAL A 268 -5.96 -15.23 -5.58
N GLY A 269 -7.28 -15.21 -5.51
CA GLY A 269 -8.08 -14.01 -5.31
C GLY A 269 -9.39 -14.01 -6.07
N ASP A 270 -10.13 -12.91 -5.90
CA ASP A 270 -11.44 -12.69 -6.52
C ASP A 270 -11.54 -11.26 -7.08
N GLY A 271 -12.53 -11.03 -7.94
CA GLY A 271 -12.78 -9.70 -8.48
C GLY A 271 -13.60 -9.70 -9.78
N PRO A 272 -13.87 -8.49 -10.31
CA PRO A 272 -14.77 -8.34 -11.47
C PRO A 272 -14.28 -9.02 -12.76
N GLU A 273 -12.98 -9.31 -12.89
CA GLU A 273 -12.42 -10.01 -14.07
C GLU A 273 -12.42 -11.53 -13.97
N ALA A 274 -12.87 -12.14 -12.85
CA ALA A 274 -12.84 -13.59 -12.68
C ALA A 274 -13.53 -14.35 -13.83
N GLN A 275 -14.68 -13.86 -14.30
CA GLN A 275 -15.39 -14.46 -15.42
C GLN A 275 -14.61 -14.32 -16.75
N SER A 276 -14.06 -13.15 -17.03
CA SER A 276 -13.28 -12.90 -18.25
C SER A 276 -11.99 -13.73 -18.27
N ILE A 277 -11.39 -14.01 -17.10
CA ILE A 277 -10.22 -14.89 -16.96
C ILE A 277 -10.61 -16.34 -17.32
N ARG A 278 -11.74 -16.87 -16.79
CA ARG A 278 -12.24 -18.21 -17.12
C ARG A 278 -12.55 -18.36 -18.62
N GLU A 279 -13.12 -17.34 -19.24
CA GLU A 279 -13.39 -17.32 -20.68
C GLU A 279 -12.11 -17.29 -21.52
N ALA A 280 -11.11 -16.50 -21.09
CA ALA A 280 -9.84 -16.40 -21.79
C ALA A 280 -8.98 -17.67 -21.65
N TYR A 281 -8.99 -18.30 -20.47
CA TYR A 281 -8.23 -19.51 -20.17
C TYR A 281 -9.05 -20.46 -19.28
N PRO A 282 -9.91 -21.33 -19.87
CA PRO A 282 -10.81 -22.21 -19.12
C PRO A 282 -10.12 -23.20 -18.18
N GLU A 283 -8.88 -23.59 -18.48
CA GLU A 283 -8.09 -24.52 -17.68
C GLU A 283 -7.39 -23.85 -16.49
N ALA A 284 -7.43 -22.51 -16.38
CA ALA A 284 -6.86 -21.78 -15.26
C ALA A 284 -7.65 -22.03 -13.97
N GLU A 285 -6.94 -22.24 -12.88
CA GLU A 285 -7.52 -22.38 -11.55
C GLU A 285 -7.73 -21.00 -10.91
N ILE A 286 -8.92 -20.74 -10.34
CA ILE A 286 -9.23 -19.51 -9.57
C ILE A 286 -9.75 -19.93 -8.21
N THR A 287 -9.02 -19.60 -7.13
CA THR A 287 -9.37 -20.01 -5.75
C THR A 287 -10.50 -19.19 -5.14
N GLY A 288 -10.75 -17.97 -5.64
CA GLY A 288 -11.52 -16.98 -4.91
C GLY A 288 -10.70 -16.37 -3.76
N TRP A 289 -11.38 -15.71 -2.83
CA TRP A 289 -10.73 -15.12 -1.66
C TRP A 289 -10.32 -16.20 -0.66
N VAL A 290 -9.07 -16.20 -0.24
CA VAL A 290 -8.48 -17.19 0.67
C VAL A 290 -7.72 -16.51 1.81
N THR A 291 -7.41 -17.24 2.87
CA THR A 291 -6.64 -16.74 4.02
C THR A 291 -5.16 -16.53 3.66
N PRO A 292 -4.42 -15.71 4.43
CA PRO A 292 -2.97 -15.54 4.22
C PRO A 292 -2.19 -16.86 4.24
N GLU A 293 -2.58 -17.81 5.10
CA GLU A 293 -1.96 -19.12 5.19
C GLU A 293 -2.21 -19.96 3.93
N GLU A 294 -3.39 -19.85 3.35
CA GLU A 294 -3.72 -20.51 2.07
C GLU A 294 -2.98 -19.87 0.89
N VAL A 295 -2.77 -18.53 0.91
CA VAL A 295 -1.89 -17.86 -0.07
C VAL A 295 -0.49 -18.48 -0.02
N GLN A 296 0.06 -18.71 1.17
CA GLN A 296 1.38 -19.32 1.32
C GLN A 296 1.43 -20.75 0.74
N LYS A 297 0.38 -21.57 0.95
CA LYS A 297 0.26 -22.90 0.34
C LYS A 297 0.16 -22.85 -1.19
N CYS A 298 -0.52 -21.84 -1.74
CA CYS A 298 -0.57 -21.63 -3.19
C CYS A 298 0.81 -21.28 -3.76
N LEU A 299 1.58 -20.45 -3.04
CA LEU A 299 2.95 -20.11 -3.45
C LEU A 299 3.89 -21.32 -3.43
N GLU A 300 3.66 -22.34 -2.60
CA GLU A 300 4.45 -23.59 -2.59
C GLU A 300 4.39 -24.36 -3.91
N LYS A 301 3.33 -24.18 -4.70
CA LYS A 301 3.17 -24.77 -6.03
C LYS A 301 3.79 -23.90 -7.14
N ALA A 302 4.28 -22.70 -6.81
CA ALA A 302 4.68 -21.74 -7.80
C ALA A 302 6.02 -22.07 -8.45
N ARG A 303 6.04 -22.12 -9.80
CA ARG A 303 7.27 -21.99 -10.60
C ARG A 303 7.76 -20.54 -10.59
N ALA A 304 6.83 -19.61 -10.71
CA ALA A 304 7.07 -18.18 -10.59
C ALA A 304 5.79 -17.46 -10.12
N LEU A 305 5.96 -16.36 -9.40
CA LEU A 305 4.89 -15.39 -9.20
C LEU A 305 4.83 -14.46 -10.41
N VAL A 306 3.64 -14.31 -11.00
CA VAL A 306 3.39 -13.33 -12.06
C VAL A 306 2.69 -12.12 -11.46
N PHE A 307 3.33 -10.96 -11.57
CA PHE A 307 2.82 -9.68 -11.07
C PHE A 307 2.61 -8.70 -12.23
N PRO A 308 1.54 -8.87 -13.02
CA PRO A 308 1.30 -8.17 -14.28
C PRO A 308 0.59 -6.82 -14.09
N SER A 309 0.76 -6.22 -12.92
CA SER A 309 0.08 -4.99 -12.52
C SER A 309 0.30 -3.87 -13.54
N GLN A 310 -0.78 -3.16 -13.90
CA GLN A 310 -0.80 -2.17 -14.97
C GLN A 310 -0.53 -0.74 -14.47
N TRP A 311 -0.43 -0.55 -13.18
CA TRP A 311 -0.21 0.76 -12.53
C TRP A 311 1.07 0.77 -11.68
N TYR A 312 1.42 1.92 -11.11
CA TYR A 312 2.70 2.09 -10.41
C TYR A 312 2.87 1.19 -9.18
N GLU A 313 1.82 0.79 -8.50
CA GLU A 313 1.89 0.20 -7.16
C GLU A 313 2.82 1.00 -6.23
N CYS A 314 2.50 1.07 -4.95
CA CYS A 314 3.36 1.80 -4.03
C CYS A 314 4.52 0.93 -3.50
N GLN A 315 4.18 -0.22 -2.93
CA GLN A 315 5.10 -1.33 -2.62
C GLN A 315 4.27 -2.60 -2.46
N PRO A 316 4.21 -3.45 -3.48
CA PRO A 316 3.46 -4.69 -3.41
C PRO A 316 4.22 -5.71 -2.53
N LEU A 317 3.55 -6.25 -1.51
CA LEU A 317 4.17 -7.17 -0.55
C LEU A 317 4.35 -8.57 -1.15
N VAL A 318 3.39 -9.05 -1.93
CA VAL A 318 3.38 -10.41 -2.48
C VAL A 318 4.62 -10.75 -3.33
N PRO A 319 5.12 -9.88 -4.23
CA PRO A 319 6.40 -10.10 -4.91
C PRO A 319 7.58 -10.24 -3.95
N ILE A 320 7.62 -9.47 -2.87
CA ILE A 320 8.68 -9.56 -1.86
C ILE A 320 8.56 -10.89 -1.11
N GLU A 321 7.36 -11.26 -0.67
CA GLU A 321 7.10 -12.54 0.00
C GLU A 321 7.48 -13.75 -0.87
N ALA A 322 7.17 -13.71 -2.17
CA ALA A 322 7.55 -14.76 -3.12
C ALA A 322 9.07 -14.87 -3.26
N LEU A 323 9.77 -13.74 -3.47
CA LEU A 323 11.23 -13.73 -3.56
C LEU A 323 11.89 -14.25 -2.28
N LEU A 324 11.44 -13.82 -1.11
CA LEU A 324 11.95 -14.27 0.18
C LEU A 324 11.83 -15.79 0.35
N ARG A 325 10.86 -16.42 -0.28
CA ARG A 325 10.69 -17.88 -0.30
C ARG A 325 11.38 -18.59 -1.46
N GLY A 326 12.16 -17.90 -2.30
CA GLY A 326 12.88 -18.49 -3.43
C GLY A 326 12.01 -18.69 -4.68
N VAL A 327 10.84 -18.04 -4.76
CA VAL A 327 9.98 -18.05 -5.94
C VAL A 327 10.33 -16.84 -6.81
N PRO A 328 10.80 -17.01 -8.05
CA PRO A 328 11.14 -15.92 -8.94
C PRO A 328 9.89 -15.14 -9.35
N VAL A 329 10.07 -13.85 -9.67
CA VAL A 329 8.97 -12.93 -9.98
C VAL A 329 9.05 -12.43 -11.42
N VAL A 330 7.92 -12.44 -12.14
CA VAL A 330 7.75 -11.78 -13.44
C VAL A 330 6.92 -10.53 -13.26
N CYS A 331 7.48 -9.33 -13.56
CA CYS A 331 6.76 -8.07 -13.41
C CYS A 331 7.20 -7.01 -14.43
N GLY A 332 6.36 -5.97 -14.60
CA GLY A 332 6.67 -4.82 -15.43
C GLY A 332 7.64 -3.85 -14.75
N ARG A 333 8.56 -3.25 -15.52
CA ARG A 333 9.54 -2.25 -15.01
C ARG A 333 8.92 -0.98 -14.43
N TRP A 334 7.67 -0.69 -14.75
CA TRP A 334 6.95 0.48 -14.22
C TRP A 334 6.37 0.27 -12.82
N THR A 335 6.38 -0.94 -12.29
CA THR A 335 5.86 -1.24 -10.95
C THR A 335 6.95 -1.15 -9.89
N ALA A 336 6.59 -0.87 -8.62
CA ALA A 336 7.55 -0.90 -7.53
C ALA A 336 8.12 -2.29 -7.25
N ALA A 337 7.49 -3.38 -7.73
CA ALA A 337 8.08 -4.72 -7.66
C ALA A 337 9.42 -4.81 -8.40
N SER A 338 9.62 -3.99 -9.44
CA SER A 338 10.88 -3.98 -10.21
C SER A 338 12.10 -3.53 -9.39
N GLU A 339 11.90 -2.88 -8.25
CA GLU A 339 12.99 -2.42 -7.38
C GLU A 339 13.68 -3.58 -6.63
N VAL A 340 12.97 -4.69 -6.44
CA VAL A 340 13.48 -5.89 -5.76
C VAL A 340 13.77 -7.05 -6.72
N VAL A 341 13.34 -6.96 -7.98
CA VAL A 341 13.58 -7.97 -9.00
C VAL A 341 14.87 -7.67 -9.77
N LYS A 342 15.85 -8.54 -9.65
CA LYS A 342 17.10 -8.54 -10.42
C LYS A 342 16.90 -9.41 -11.66
N HIS A 343 16.73 -8.75 -12.83
CA HIS A 343 16.44 -9.42 -14.11
C HIS A 343 17.45 -10.52 -14.43
N GLY A 344 16.98 -11.73 -14.72
CA GLY A 344 17.80 -12.90 -15.01
C GLY A 344 18.40 -13.58 -13.78
N VAL A 345 18.21 -13.06 -12.57
CA VAL A 345 18.74 -13.61 -11.32
C VAL A 345 17.63 -14.18 -10.44
N ASN A 346 16.70 -13.32 -10.01
CA ASN A 346 15.57 -13.71 -9.15
C ASN A 346 14.21 -13.40 -9.79
N GLY A 347 14.19 -13.05 -11.09
CA GLY A 347 12.96 -12.78 -11.83
C GLY A 347 13.19 -12.22 -13.21
N VAL A 348 12.11 -11.91 -13.91
CA VAL A 348 12.11 -11.33 -15.25
C VAL A 348 11.34 -10.01 -15.25
N LEU A 349 11.99 -8.97 -15.74
CA LEU A 349 11.41 -7.65 -15.98
C LEU A 349 11.04 -7.49 -17.45
N HIS A 350 9.83 -6.97 -17.73
CA HIS A 350 9.37 -6.64 -19.10
C HIS A 350 8.99 -5.17 -19.23
N ASP A 351 9.06 -4.65 -20.45
CA ASP A 351 8.91 -3.21 -20.74
C ASP A 351 7.54 -2.84 -21.31
N THR A 352 6.77 -3.80 -21.80
CA THR A 352 5.49 -3.58 -22.46
C THR A 352 4.34 -4.33 -21.75
N ARG A 353 3.11 -3.92 -22.06
CA ARG A 353 1.88 -4.45 -21.43
C ARG A 353 1.07 -5.32 -22.39
N ASP A 354 1.73 -6.01 -23.30
CA ASP A 354 1.12 -6.91 -24.26
C ASP A 354 1.26 -8.39 -23.85
N VAL A 355 0.45 -9.23 -24.46
CA VAL A 355 0.34 -10.65 -24.14
C VAL A 355 1.60 -11.40 -24.56
N GLU A 356 2.17 -11.06 -25.71
CA GLU A 356 3.34 -11.70 -26.32
C GLU A 356 4.57 -11.52 -25.45
N THR A 357 4.84 -10.28 -25.04
CA THR A 357 5.99 -9.97 -24.16
C THR A 357 5.86 -10.65 -22.79
N LEU A 358 4.64 -10.71 -22.22
CA LEU A 358 4.43 -11.42 -20.97
C LEU A 358 4.63 -12.94 -21.16
N ALA A 359 4.09 -13.53 -22.24
CA ALA A 359 4.28 -14.95 -22.54
C ALA A 359 5.77 -15.30 -22.70
N ASP A 360 6.55 -14.46 -23.38
CA ASP A 360 8.00 -14.65 -23.49
C ASP A 360 8.71 -14.50 -22.15
N SER A 361 8.23 -13.62 -21.27
CA SER A 361 8.77 -13.48 -19.91
C SER A 361 8.48 -14.73 -19.06
N LEU A 362 7.32 -15.37 -19.24
CA LEU A 362 7.01 -16.67 -18.61
C LEU A 362 7.96 -17.78 -19.08
N ARG A 363 8.34 -17.79 -20.36
CA ARG A 363 9.34 -18.76 -20.87
C ARG A 363 10.74 -18.46 -20.31
N LYS A 364 11.15 -17.20 -20.28
CA LYS A 364 12.48 -16.78 -19.80
C LYS A 364 12.68 -17.09 -18.31
N VAL A 365 11.66 -16.99 -17.47
CA VAL A 365 11.80 -17.27 -16.04
C VAL A 365 12.10 -18.73 -15.73
N LEU A 366 11.86 -19.65 -16.67
CA LEU A 366 12.19 -21.08 -16.51
C LEU A 366 13.70 -21.33 -16.42
N SER A 367 14.55 -20.43 -16.91
CA SER A 367 16.00 -20.53 -16.77
C SER A 367 16.53 -20.10 -15.40
N ILE A 368 15.69 -19.50 -14.56
CA ILE A 368 16.10 -19.05 -13.22
C ILE A 368 16.09 -20.24 -12.27
N GLY A 369 17.25 -20.50 -11.65
CA GLY A 369 17.45 -21.48 -10.59
C GLY A 369 17.28 -20.88 -9.20
N ASP A 370 17.95 -21.46 -8.21
CA ASP A 370 18.01 -20.94 -6.86
C ASP A 370 18.80 -19.62 -6.81
N PHE A 371 18.40 -18.71 -5.95
CA PHE A 371 19.02 -17.39 -5.78
C PHE A 371 19.11 -16.97 -4.31
N ASP A 372 20.09 -16.14 -4.00
CA ASP A 372 20.29 -15.57 -2.67
C ASP A 372 19.29 -14.46 -2.37
N THR A 373 18.66 -14.51 -1.20
CA THR A 373 17.67 -13.54 -0.71
C THR A 373 18.17 -12.73 0.50
N SER A 374 19.39 -12.95 0.97
CA SER A 374 19.93 -12.42 2.22
C SER A 374 19.89 -10.88 2.28
N ASP A 375 20.21 -10.22 1.15
CA ASP A 375 20.15 -8.77 1.05
C ASP A 375 18.72 -8.25 1.15
N LEU A 376 17.78 -8.89 0.46
CA LEU A 376 16.38 -8.54 0.51
C LEU A 376 15.79 -8.78 1.90
N GLU A 377 16.11 -9.90 2.53
CA GLU A 377 15.70 -10.23 3.90
C GLU A 377 16.13 -9.13 4.87
N ARG A 378 17.40 -8.70 4.83
CA ARG A 378 17.89 -7.60 5.66
C ARG A 378 17.16 -6.29 5.40
N GLN A 379 16.88 -5.97 4.12
CA GLN A 379 16.24 -4.70 3.76
C GLN A 379 14.80 -4.58 4.25
N VAL A 380 14.04 -5.67 4.20
CA VAL A 380 12.60 -5.67 4.48
C VAL A 380 12.23 -6.26 5.84
N SER A 381 13.23 -6.70 6.63
CA SER A 381 12.96 -7.30 7.93
C SER A 381 12.25 -6.34 8.88
N PRO A 382 11.39 -6.86 9.77
CA PRO A 382 10.75 -6.08 10.81
C PRO A 382 11.74 -5.31 11.69
N GLU A 383 12.91 -5.91 12.01
CA GLU A 383 13.97 -5.32 12.81
C GLU A 383 14.61 -4.11 12.11
N ASN A 384 14.87 -4.22 10.80
CA ASN A 384 15.40 -3.11 10.01
C ASN A 384 14.37 -1.97 9.89
N HIS A 385 13.09 -2.31 9.68
CA HIS A 385 12.01 -1.34 9.67
C HIS A 385 11.93 -0.58 11.00
N LEU A 386 11.96 -1.28 12.14
CA LEU A 386 11.94 -0.68 13.46
C LEU A 386 13.15 0.23 13.68
N SER A 387 14.35 -0.24 13.34
CA SER A 387 15.58 0.55 13.46
C SER A 387 15.52 1.85 12.68
N ARG A 388 15.08 1.81 11.43
CA ARG A 388 14.87 3.00 10.58
C ARG A 388 13.81 3.94 11.16
N LEU A 389 12.69 3.38 11.60
CA LEU A 389 11.58 4.13 12.16
C LEU A 389 12.00 4.91 13.40
N LEU A 390 12.71 4.26 14.33
CA LEU A 390 13.26 4.89 15.53
C LEU A 390 14.27 6.00 15.18
N SER A 391 15.17 5.76 14.22
CA SER A 391 16.13 6.77 13.75
C SER A 391 15.42 8.01 13.19
N ILE A 392 14.39 7.83 12.38
CA ILE A 392 13.58 8.94 11.83
C ILE A 392 12.91 9.73 12.97
N TYR A 393 12.30 9.03 13.91
CA TYR A 393 11.63 9.68 15.05
C TYR A 393 12.61 10.49 15.93
N GLU A 394 13.79 9.94 16.20
CA GLU A 394 14.82 10.64 16.97
C GLU A 394 15.33 11.89 16.25
N GLU A 395 15.57 11.81 14.95
CA GLU A 395 15.94 12.95 14.11
C GLU A 395 14.88 14.05 14.14
N MET A 396 13.60 13.68 14.01
CA MET A 396 12.48 14.62 14.07
C MET A 396 12.39 15.33 15.43
N LEU A 397 12.58 14.60 16.53
CA LEU A 397 12.58 15.16 17.89
C LEU A 397 13.79 16.08 18.12
N GLN A 398 14.96 15.77 17.56
CA GLN A 398 16.16 16.61 17.63
C GLN A 398 16.00 17.94 16.89
N ARG A 399 15.41 17.92 15.68
CA ARG A 399 15.16 19.14 14.89
C ARG A 399 14.15 20.11 15.51
N ARG A 400 13.37 19.65 16.48
CA ARG A 400 12.37 20.48 17.16
C ARG A 400 12.93 21.19 18.41
N ARG A 401 14.09 20.81 18.88
CA ARG A 401 14.79 21.46 20.02
C ARG A 401 15.53 22.71 19.59
#